data_59d66998ee7d085ee82e6ee7978774b6
#
_entry.id   59d66998ee7d085ee82e6ee7978774b6
#
_cell.length_a   1.000
_cell.length_b   1.000
_cell.length_c   1.000
_cell.angle_alpha   90.00
_cell.angle_beta   90.00
_cell.angle_gamma   90.00
#
_symmetry.space_group_name_H-M   'P 1'
#
loop_
_entity.id
_entity.type
_entity.pdbx_description
1 polymer ?
#
loop_
_entity_poly.entity_id
_entity_poly.type
_entity_poly.pdbx_seq_one_letter_code
_entity_poly.pdbx_strand_id
1 'polypeptide(L)'
;MRRRTRGLRLALAACLLALAALTGGCAGGDAHRTVVVLGPWTGPEGAAFEDALARLSHRSGHHYVYKGTRSLRETLVAQLEAGAPPDVAILNSIGELTEYAADGRLEPLSPQAAERGYPPWSPTLTLDGRHRTYWVPLRVNLKSVVWSKRATGTKTPDWCVGMAAQATSGWPGTDWIEDILLHQAGPDTYTRWATGRLDWKHDPAVRRAFTTWSEILGPRSPKSVERSLTMSFEGTPDPKRPNSPKRGLLGGSLPGCTHEHQGSFIRSLYPGAMADNTLRVEPAARFLHGRAAYQDTYEVSGDMAAVLTDNPAAQDLVTLLTSEGGRRAWSRSTDAHLQPFFPDATDPRPDDPTGRAVASYLTRDADTLCFDASDVMPPVLRDAFYRAVLTYFQDPRTGTLDTLLGQLETVRSQIAGTPSGRSGRVHAPDDICASPGG
;
A
#
# COMPACT_ATOMS: atom_id res chain seq x y z
N MET A 1 -36.13 69.18 1.28
CA MET A 1 -35.17 68.11 0.85
C MET A 1 -34.40 67.42 2.01
N ARG A 2 -34.50 67.76 3.28
CA ARG A 2 -33.69 67.15 4.38
C ARG A 2 -34.33 65.96 5.12
N ARG A 3 -35.59 65.60 4.85
CA ARG A 3 -36.27 64.46 5.54
C ARG A 3 -36.17 63.12 4.83
N ARG A 4 -35.93 63.08 3.50
CA ARG A 4 -35.81 61.82 2.74
C ARG A 4 -34.44 61.12 2.92
N THR A 5 -33.38 61.82 3.24
CA THR A 5 -32.05 61.23 3.42
C THR A 5 -31.82 60.54 4.75
N ARG A 6 -32.63 60.82 5.80
CA ARG A 6 -32.54 60.11 7.08
C ARG A 6 -33.18 58.73 7.08
N GLY A 7 -34.28 58.55 6.34
CA GLY A 7 -34.95 57.27 6.19
C GLY A 7 -34.09 56.25 5.42
N LEU A 8 -33.38 56.69 4.39
CA LEU A 8 -32.53 55.83 3.55
C LEU A 8 -31.29 55.34 4.31
N ARG A 9 -30.72 56.19 5.19
CA ARG A 9 -29.56 55.81 6.03
C ARG A 9 -29.92 54.83 7.15
N LEU A 10 -31.11 54.95 7.72
CA LEU A 10 -31.63 54.00 8.73
C LEU A 10 -31.97 52.64 8.09
N ALA A 11 -32.54 52.61 6.87
CA ALA A 11 -32.82 51.38 6.14
C ALA A 11 -31.53 50.66 5.72
N LEU A 12 -30.49 51.35 5.26
CA LEU A 12 -29.19 50.72 4.95
C LEU A 12 -28.48 50.18 6.19
N ALA A 13 -28.54 50.87 7.32
CA ALA A 13 -27.93 50.40 8.59
C ALA A 13 -28.68 49.15 9.13
N ALA A 14 -30.00 49.07 8.99
CA ALA A 14 -30.78 47.91 9.37
C ALA A 14 -30.52 46.69 8.45
N CYS A 15 -30.33 46.89 7.13
CA CYS A 15 -29.94 45.82 6.22
C CYS A 15 -28.52 45.27 6.49
N LEU A 16 -27.55 46.15 6.83
CA LEU A 16 -26.20 45.73 7.17
C LEU A 16 -26.12 44.96 8.49
N LEU A 17 -26.92 45.35 9.50
CA LEU A 17 -27.06 44.58 10.73
C LEU A 17 -27.78 43.25 10.57
N ALA A 18 -28.76 43.13 9.66
CA ALA A 18 -29.40 41.88 9.34
C ALA A 18 -28.50 40.93 8.56
N LEU A 19 -27.63 41.42 7.65
CA LEU A 19 -26.62 40.61 6.98
C LEU A 19 -25.52 40.13 7.96
N ALA A 20 -25.12 40.91 8.93
CA ALA A 20 -24.15 40.53 9.96
C ALA A 20 -24.70 39.48 10.93
N ALA A 21 -26.03 39.46 11.16
CA ALA A 21 -26.69 38.42 11.98
C ALA A 21 -26.88 37.10 11.27
N LEU A 22 -26.87 37.07 9.92
CA LEU A 22 -26.97 35.84 9.10
C LEU A 22 -25.61 35.13 8.89
N THR A 23 -24.49 35.80 9.18
CA THR A 23 -23.15 35.20 9.08
C THR A 23 -22.63 34.69 10.43
N GLY A 24 -23.35 34.87 11.52
CA GLY A 24 -22.92 34.51 12.88
C GLY A 24 -23.47 33.21 13.44
N GLY A 25 -24.19 32.42 12.65
CA GLY A 25 -24.81 31.21 13.17
C GLY A 25 -24.62 30.02 12.25
N CYS A 26 -23.55 29.26 12.43
CA CYS A 26 -23.36 27.84 12.16
C CYS A 26 -21.92 27.52 11.70
N ALA A 27 -20.94 27.66 12.55
CA ALA A 27 -19.63 27.11 12.23
C ALA A 27 -18.75 26.75 13.46
N GLY A 28 -19.33 26.55 14.63
CA GLY A 28 -18.50 26.36 15.83
C GLY A 28 -18.62 24.98 16.53
N GLY A 29 -19.56 24.12 16.14
CA GLY A 29 -19.82 22.92 16.92
C GLY A 29 -19.54 21.57 16.25
N ASP A 30 -19.62 21.49 14.91
CA ASP A 30 -19.58 20.21 14.22
C ASP A 30 -18.26 19.93 13.46
N ALA A 31 -17.44 20.95 13.16
CA ALA A 31 -16.19 20.79 12.41
C ALA A 31 -15.17 19.89 13.14
N HIS A 32 -15.12 19.96 14.48
CA HIS A 32 -14.23 19.10 15.29
C HIS A 32 -14.76 17.68 15.54
N ARG A 33 -15.95 17.34 15.05
CA ARG A 33 -16.56 15.99 15.21
C ARG A 33 -16.51 15.17 13.94
N THR A 34 -16.21 15.76 12.78
CA THR A 34 -16.11 15.08 11.51
C THR A 34 -14.64 14.80 11.20
N VAL A 35 -14.33 13.58 10.85
CA VAL A 35 -12.99 13.14 10.40
C VAL A 35 -13.12 12.63 8.98
N VAL A 36 -12.35 13.22 8.07
CA VAL A 36 -12.26 12.79 6.66
C VAL A 36 -11.09 11.84 6.49
N VAL A 37 -11.37 10.63 6.04
CA VAL A 37 -10.37 9.58 5.75
C VAL A 37 -10.25 9.40 4.26
N LEU A 38 -9.07 9.59 3.68
CA LEU A 38 -8.75 9.30 2.29
C LEU A 38 -8.00 7.97 2.20
N GLY A 39 -8.41 7.05 1.31
CA GLY A 39 -7.74 5.76 1.19
C GLY A 39 -7.91 5.08 -0.16
N PRO A 40 -7.24 3.92 -0.39
CA PRO A 40 -7.16 3.27 -1.70
C PRO A 40 -8.36 2.37 -2.02
N TRP A 41 -9.17 2.01 -1.04
CA TRP A 41 -10.20 1.00 -1.20
C TRP A 41 -11.46 1.56 -1.86
N THR A 42 -11.92 0.89 -2.91
CA THR A 42 -13.11 1.26 -3.67
C THR A 42 -14.02 0.03 -3.84
N GLY A 43 -15.25 0.25 -4.28
CA GLY A 43 -16.20 -0.85 -4.47
C GLY A 43 -16.48 -1.62 -3.18
N PRO A 44 -16.53 -2.97 -3.20
CA PRO A 44 -16.86 -3.77 -2.02
C PRO A 44 -15.90 -3.58 -0.84
N GLU A 45 -14.60 -3.41 -1.08
CA GLU A 45 -13.62 -3.15 -0.02
C GLU A 45 -13.86 -1.79 0.67
N GLY A 46 -14.10 -0.74 -0.13
CA GLY A 46 -14.44 0.58 0.38
C GLY A 46 -15.74 0.57 1.19
N ALA A 47 -16.79 -0.08 0.67
CA ALA A 47 -18.06 -0.22 1.35
C ALA A 47 -17.94 -0.97 2.69
N ALA A 48 -17.13 -2.02 2.77
CA ALA A 48 -16.86 -2.74 4.00
C ALA A 48 -16.15 -1.85 5.04
N PHE A 49 -15.22 -1.00 4.60
CA PHE A 49 -14.56 -0.07 5.49
C PHE A 49 -15.48 1.07 5.94
N GLU A 50 -16.31 1.60 5.05
CA GLU A 50 -17.35 2.59 5.41
C GLU A 50 -18.32 2.05 6.46
N ASP A 51 -18.79 0.78 6.33
CA ASP A 51 -19.64 0.13 7.32
C ASP A 51 -18.90 -0.04 8.67
N ALA A 52 -17.62 -0.40 8.63
CA ALA A 52 -16.81 -0.43 9.85
C ALA A 52 -16.73 0.94 10.53
N LEU A 53 -16.47 2.00 9.78
CA LEU A 53 -16.44 3.37 10.30
C LEU A 53 -17.79 3.81 10.87
N ALA A 54 -18.90 3.45 10.22
CA ALA A 54 -20.24 3.75 10.71
C ALA A 54 -20.49 3.09 12.10
N ARG A 55 -20.06 1.83 12.27
CA ARG A 55 -20.13 1.13 13.56
C ARG A 55 -19.29 1.81 14.65
N LEU A 56 -18.13 2.33 14.27
CA LEU A 56 -17.23 3.05 15.18
C LEU A 56 -17.75 4.45 15.53
N SER A 57 -18.40 5.15 14.59
CA SER A 57 -19.05 6.44 14.81
C SER A 57 -20.09 6.37 15.94
N HIS A 58 -20.90 5.32 15.98
CA HIS A 58 -21.88 5.12 17.05
C HIS A 58 -21.25 4.98 18.44
N ARG A 59 -20.00 4.56 18.53
CA ARG A 59 -19.30 4.36 19.80
C ARG A 59 -18.54 5.59 20.27
N SER A 60 -17.93 6.30 19.35
CA SER A 60 -17.07 7.47 19.63
C SER A 60 -17.83 8.78 19.73
N GLY A 61 -19.02 8.86 19.11
CA GLY A 61 -19.77 10.10 18.96
C GLY A 61 -19.20 11.05 17.90
N HIS A 62 -18.17 10.62 17.16
CA HIS A 62 -17.60 11.34 16.01
C HIS A 62 -18.23 10.86 14.70
N HIS A 63 -18.21 11.72 13.68
CA HIS A 63 -18.67 11.37 12.33
C HIS A 63 -17.45 11.10 11.45
N TYR A 64 -17.37 9.88 10.90
CA TYR A 64 -16.28 9.46 10.03
C TYR A 64 -16.75 9.38 8.58
N VAL A 65 -16.01 10.03 7.67
CA VAL A 65 -16.31 10.05 6.23
C VAL A 65 -15.12 9.46 5.48
N TYR A 66 -15.35 8.31 4.83
CA TYR A 66 -14.32 7.70 3.97
C TYR A 66 -14.47 8.18 2.53
N LYS A 67 -13.34 8.44 1.89
CA LYS A 67 -13.22 8.78 0.47
C LYS A 67 -12.21 7.82 -0.18
N GLY A 68 -12.73 6.80 -0.84
CA GLY A 68 -11.90 5.82 -1.56
C GLY A 68 -11.57 6.29 -2.98
N THR A 69 -10.31 6.17 -3.38
CA THR A 69 -9.88 6.49 -4.75
C THR A 69 -8.72 5.61 -5.21
N ARG A 70 -8.74 5.23 -6.50
CA ARG A 70 -7.62 4.51 -7.15
C ARG A 70 -6.45 5.44 -7.50
N SER A 71 -6.69 6.74 -7.60
CA SER A 71 -5.68 7.78 -7.82
C SER A 71 -5.32 8.46 -6.49
N LEU A 72 -4.96 7.65 -5.50
CA LEU A 72 -4.75 8.10 -4.12
C LEU A 72 -3.65 9.16 -4.03
N ARG A 73 -2.48 8.88 -4.60
CA ARG A 73 -1.31 9.78 -4.56
C ARG A 73 -1.63 11.13 -5.19
N GLU A 74 -2.17 11.13 -6.41
CA GLU A 74 -2.48 12.36 -7.14
C GLU A 74 -3.55 13.18 -6.39
N THR A 75 -4.54 12.49 -5.82
CA THR A 75 -5.59 13.14 -5.02
C THR A 75 -5.01 13.77 -3.75
N LEU A 76 -4.17 13.05 -3.03
CA LEU A 76 -3.55 13.54 -1.80
C LEU A 76 -2.61 14.72 -2.07
N VAL A 77 -1.75 14.61 -3.08
CA VAL A 77 -0.84 15.72 -3.49
C VAL A 77 -1.64 16.97 -3.82
N ALA A 78 -2.70 16.85 -4.63
CA ALA A 78 -3.55 18.00 -5.00
C ALA A 78 -4.21 18.64 -3.77
N GLN A 79 -4.68 17.84 -2.80
CA GLN A 79 -5.28 18.34 -1.56
C GLN A 79 -4.25 19.01 -0.65
N LEU A 80 -3.04 18.46 -0.55
CA LEU A 80 -1.93 19.07 0.20
C LEU A 80 -1.49 20.41 -0.40
N GLU A 81 -1.39 20.50 -1.73
CA GLU A 81 -1.06 21.73 -2.43
C GLU A 81 -2.16 22.81 -2.31
N ALA A 82 -3.41 22.37 -2.29
CA ALA A 82 -4.57 23.25 -2.08
C ALA A 82 -4.73 23.72 -0.62
N GLY A 83 -3.91 23.22 0.33
CA GLY A 83 -4.04 23.51 1.75
C GLY A 83 -5.31 22.96 2.40
N ALA A 84 -5.90 21.89 1.80
CA ALA A 84 -7.11 21.23 2.26
C ALA A 84 -6.89 19.70 2.38
N PRO A 85 -5.94 19.24 3.20
CA PRO A 85 -5.66 17.82 3.39
C PRO A 85 -6.85 17.08 4.02
N PRO A 86 -6.96 15.76 3.85
CA PRO A 86 -7.83 14.96 4.68
C PRO A 86 -7.27 14.91 6.11
N ASP A 87 -8.09 14.54 7.10
CA ASP A 87 -7.59 14.38 8.48
C ASP A 87 -6.70 13.14 8.60
N VAL A 88 -7.08 12.04 7.93
CA VAL A 88 -6.33 10.79 7.90
C VAL A 88 -6.14 10.34 6.44
N ALA A 89 -4.93 9.95 6.08
CA ALA A 89 -4.66 9.26 4.83
C ALA A 89 -4.20 7.83 5.10
N ILE A 90 -4.65 6.90 4.23
CA ILE A 90 -4.25 5.50 4.27
C ILE A 90 -3.37 5.23 3.06
N LEU A 91 -2.09 5.01 3.29
CA LEU A 91 -1.05 4.85 2.26
C LEU A 91 -0.33 3.52 2.44
N ASN A 92 0.18 2.96 1.33
CA ASN A 92 0.98 1.73 1.38
C ASN A 92 2.49 1.98 1.30
N SER A 93 2.92 3.17 0.90
CA SER A 93 4.34 3.48 0.69
C SER A 93 4.97 4.16 1.91
N ILE A 94 5.89 3.46 2.56
CA ILE A 94 6.76 4.01 3.61
C ILE A 94 7.63 5.15 3.06
N GLY A 95 8.09 5.06 1.82
CA GLY A 95 8.86 6.12 1.18
C GLY A 95 8.09 7.44 1.07
N GLU A 96 6.82 7.39 0.62
CA GLU A 96 5.97 8.59 0.59
C GLU A 96 5.67 9.12 1.99
N LEU A 97 5.34 8.25 2.93
CA LEU A 97 5.06 8.63 4.31
C LEU A 97 6.29 9.31 4.95
N THR A 98 7.49 8.80 4.67
CA THR A 98 8.75 9.39 5.15
C THR A 98 8.96 10.80 4.57
N GLU A 99 8.71 11.01 3.28
CA GLU A 99 8.79 12.33 2.65
C GLU A 99 7.75 13.30 3.25
N TYR A 100 6.50 12.88 3.40
CA TYR A 100 5.46 13.72 4.00
C TYR A 100 5.77 14.08 5.47
N ALA A 101 6.32 13.16 6.25
CA ALA A 101 6.74 13.43 7.62
C ALA A 101 7.90 14.45 7.66
N ALA A 102 8.89 14.30 6.76
CA ALA A 102 10.02 15.22 6.64
C ALA A 102 9.61 16.62 6.22
N ASP A 103 8.60 16.74 5.38
CA ASP A 103 8.05 18.01 4.92
C ASP A 103 7.10 18.65 5.94
N GLY A 104 6.89 17.99 7.10
CA GLY A 104 5.97 18.47 8.14
C GLY A 104 4.51 18.45 7.70
N ARG A 105 4.15 17.49 6.85
CA ARG A 105 2.78 17.26 6.36
C ARG A 105 2.03 16.22 7.20
N LEU A 106 2.75 15.49 8.06
CA LEU A 106 2.16 14.51 8.96
C LEU A 106 2.30 14.98 10.40
N GLU A 107 1.25 14.75 11.18
CA GLU A 107 1.30 14.93 12.63
C GLU A 107 1.89 13.67 13.28
N PRO A 108 2.78 13.80 14.28
CA PRO A 108 3.18 12.66 15.09
C PRO A 108 1.97 12.00 15.74
N LEU A 109 1.94 10.69 15.76
CA LEU A 109 0.86 9.96 16.41
C LEU A 109 0.88 10.14 17.93
N SER A 110 -0.30 10.12 18.55
CA SER A 110 -0.44 10.08 20.00
C SER A 110 0.28 8.85 20.59
N PRO A 111 0.72 8.87 21.85
CA PRO A 111 1.39 7.73 22.46
C PRO A 111 0.59 6.44 22.33
N GLN A 112 -0.73 6.47 22.52
CA GLN A 112 -1.60 5.29 22.43
C GLN A 112 -1.67 4.72 21.01
N ALA A 113 -1.70 5.58 20.00
CA ALA A 113 -1.66 5.15 18.59
C ALA A 113 -0.26 4.63 18.22
N ALA A 114 0.80 5.31 18.67
CA ALA A 114 2.20 4.96 18.40
C ALA A 114 2.59 3.58 18.94
N GLU A 115 2.05 3.16 20.09
CA GLU A 115 2.24 1.81 20.65
C GLU A 115 1.78 0.66 19.73
N ARG A 116 0.96 0.97 18.72
CA ARG A 116 0.49 0.03 17.71
C ARG A 116 1.38 0.00 16.46
N GLY A 117 2.42 0.84 16.44
CA GLY A 117 3.41 0.89 15.37
C GLY A 117 4.65 0.10 15.72
N TYR A 118 5.03 -0.84 14.86
CA TYR A 118 6.25 -1.63 15.00
C TYR A 118 6.78 -2.08 13.62
N PRO A 119 8.10 -2.38 13.53
CA PRO A 119 8.67 -2.94 12.31
C PRO A 119 8.01 -4.25 11.89
N PRO A 120 7.97 -4.55 10.59
CA PRO A 120 8.52 -3.73 9.49
C PRO A 120 7.57 -2.64 8.97
N TRP A 121 6.32 -2.56 9.48
CA TRP A 121 5.30 -1.68 8.91
C TRP A 121 5.39 -0.22 9.38
N SER A 122 5.82 -0.01 10.61
CA SER A 122 5.80 1.31 11.25
C SER A 122 7.10 1.60 11.98
N PRO A 123 8.18 1.81 11.23
CA PRO A 123 9.46 2.15 11.82
C PRO A 123 9.40 3.54 12.47
N THR A 124 10.20 3.72 13.52
CA THR A 124 10.36 5.01 14.19
C THR A 124 11.25 5.92 13.36
N LEU A 125 10.77 7.09 13.02
CA LEU A 125 11.58 8.11 12.33
C LEU A 125 12.31 9.01 13.32
N THR A 126 13.55 9.37 12.95
CA THR A 126 14.32 10.42 13.64
C THR A 126 14.28 11.68 12.80
N LEU A 127 13.47 12.65 13.22
CA LEU A 127 13.36 13.96 12.58
C LEU A 127 13.74 15.04 13.60
N ASP A 128 14.67 15.95 13.23
CA ASP A 128 15.18 17.01 14.10
C ASP A 128 15.68 16.50 15.47
N GLY A 129 16.32 15.34 15.48
CA GLY A 129 16.84 14.69 16.70
C GLY A 129 15.76 14.10 17.62
N ARG A 130 14.52 14.00 17.17
CA ARG A 130 13.41 13.41 17.92
C ARG A 130 12.94 12.13 17.25
N HIS A 131 12.79 11.07 18.05
CA HIS A 131 12.22 9.79 17.62
C HIS A 131 10.70 9.84 17.74
N ARG A 132 9.99 9.61 16.64
CA ARG A 132 8.52 9.66 16.59
C ARG A 132 7.96 8.65 15.59
N THR A 133 6.76 8.15 15.89
CA THR A 133 5.93 7.35 15.00
C THR A 133 4.91 8.27 14.31
N TYR A 134 4.82 8.18 12.99
CA TYR A 134 3.93 9.02 12.17
C TYR A 134 2.79 8.24 11.52
N TRP A 135 2.89 6.91 11.47
CA TRP A 135 1.85 6.04 10.91
C TRP A 135 1.81 4.69 11.60
N VAL A 136 0.71 3.99 11.47
CA VAL A 136 0.52 2.63 12.00
C VAL A 136 -0.22 1.76 10.99
N PRO A 137 0.04 0.44 10.94
CA PRO A 137 -0.62 -0.46 10.02
C PRO A 137 -2.09 -0.66 10.42
N LEU A 138 -2.99 -0.47 9.46
CA LEU A 138 -4.39 -0.82 9.59
C LEU A 138 -4.66 -2.26 9.16
N ARG A 139 -4.13 -2.65 8.01
CA ARG A 139 -4.10 -4.04 7.53
C ARG A 139 -2.77 -4.33 6.85
N VAL A 140 -2.44 -5.61 6.77
CA VAL A 140 -1.17 -6.09 6.19
C VAL A 140 -1.42 -7.13 5.11
N ASN A 141 -0.45 -7.34 4.25
CA ASN A 141 -0.47 -8.34 3.20
C ASN A 141 0.84 -9.11 3.14
N LEU A 142 0.75 -10.38 2.86
CA LEU A 142 1.88 -11.23 2.52
C LEU A 142 2.12 -11.14 1.01
N LYS A 143 3.36 -10.83 0.59
CA LYS A 143 3.75 -10.66 -0.81
C LYS A 143 4.45 -11.91 -1.37
N SER A 144 5.31 -12.55 -0.59
CA SER A 144 6.11 -13.72 -0.98
C SER A 144 5.27 -15.00 -1.11
N VAL A 145 4.24 -14.97 -1.96
CA VAL A 145 3.37 -16.12 -2.19
C VAL A 145 3.01 -16.33 -3.65
N VAL A 146 2.82 -17.61 -4.00
CA VAL A 146 2.36 -18.07 -5.30
C VAL A 146 1.00 -18.73 -5.17
N TRP A 147 0.10 -18.30 -6.01
CA TRP A 147 -1.26 -18.79 -6.11
C TRP A 147 -1.40 -19.77 -7.27
N SER A 148 -2.16 -20.85 -7.07
CA SER A 148 -2.49 -21.80 -8.13
C SER A 148 -3.86 -22.44 -7.87
N LYS A 149 -4.50 -22.96 -8.93
CA LYS A 149 -5.71 -23.76 -8.76
C LYS A 149 -5.34 -25.12 -8.18
N ARG A 150 -6.08 -25.61 -7.19
CA ARG A 150 -5.85 -26.96 -6.61
C ARG A 150 -5.90 -28.06 -7.66
N ALA A 151 -6.73 -27.92 -8.68
CA ALA A 151 -6.80 -28.87 -9.81
C ALA A 151 -5.54 -28.90 -10.67
N THR A 152 -4.66 -27.89 -10.59
CA THR A 152 -3.38 -27.86 -11.33
C THR A 152 -2.40 -28.93 -10.83
N GLY A 153 -2.50 -29.33 -9.55
CA GLY A 153 -1.58 -30.28 -8.93
C GLY A 153 -0.16 -29.71 -8.81
N THR A 154 0.84 -30.57 -9.04
CA THR A 154 2.28 -30.24 -8.93
C THR A 154 2.93 -29.99 -10.30
N LYS A 155 2.18 -29.50 -11.28
CA LYS A 155 2.72 -29.20 -12.61
C LYS A 155 3.76 -28.07 -12.54
N THR A 156 4.71 -28.11 -13.49
CA THR A 156 5.62 -26.98 -13.72
C THR A 156 4.81 -25.72 -13.94
N PRO A 157 5.17 -24.62 -13.29
CA PRO A 157 4.47 -23.35 -13.43
C PRO A 157 4.41 -22.86 -14.88
N ASP A 158 3.21 -22.49 -15.34
CA ASP A 158 3.00 -21.58 -16.45
C ASP A 158 2.50 -20.27 -15.85
N TRP A 159 3.35 -19.24 -15.91
CA TRP A 159 3.18 -18.04 -15.11
C TRP A 159 2.12 -17.08 -15.68
N CYS A 160 1.16 -16.71 -14.86
CA CYS A 160 0.21 -15.65 -15.13
C CYS A 160 0.88 -14.31 -14.80
N VAL A 161 1.15 -13.49 -15.81
CA VAL A 161 1.81 -12.19 -15.61
C VAL A 161 0.95 -11.08 -16.23
N GLY A 162 0.54 -10.13 -15.39
CA GLY A 162 -0.17 -8.92 -15.78
C GLY A 162 0.52 -7.71 -15.17
N MET A 163 1.06 -6.83 -16.02
CA MET A 163 1.94 -5.73 -15.62
C MET A 163 1.24 -4.39 -15.55
N ALA A 164 0.02 -4.28 -16.12
CA ALA A 164 -0.69 -3.01 -16.19
C ALA A 164 -1.39 -2.70 -14.86
N ALA A 165 -1.14 -1.50 -14.33
CA ALA A 165 -1.74 -0.96 -13.10
C ALA A 165 -1.87 0.58 -13.18
N GLN A 166 -2.37 1.09 -14.31
CA GLN A 166 -2.51 2.53 -14.57
C GLN A 166 -1.18 3.29 -14.40
N ALA A 167 -1.13 4.32 -13.55
CA ALA A 167 0.06 5.13 -13.30
C ALA A 167 1.21 4.34 -12.66
N THR A 168 0.91 3.25 -11.96
CA THR A 168 1.87 2.40 -11.27
C THR A 168 2.19 1.11 -12.03
N SER A 169 1.91 1.05 -13.36
CA SER A 169 2.25 -0.11 -14.18
C SER A 169 3.72 -0.49 -14.03
N GLY A 170 3.98 -1.78 -13.84
CA GLY A 170 5.31 -2.32 -13.56
C GLY A 170 5.47 -2.85 -12.14
N TRP A 171 4.72 -2.36 -11.15
CA TRP A 171 4.82 -2.86 -9.79
C TRP A 171 4.60 -4.38 -9.65
N PRO A 172 3.73 -5.04 -10.45
CA PRO A 172 3.65 -6.50 -10.34
C PRO A 172 4.94 -7.23 -10.72
N GLY A 173 5.82 -6.55 -11.45
CA GLY A 173 7.13 -7.09 -11.82
C GLY A 173 8.23 -6.70 -10.85
N THR A 174 8.13 -5.55 -10.15
CA THR A 174 9.08 -5.24 -9.08
C THR A 174 8.95 -6.22 -7.93
N ASP A 175 7.74 -6.63 -7.57
CA ASP A 175 7.49 -7.67 -6.56
C ASP A 175 8.27 -8.97 -6.84
N TRP A 176 8.41 -9.36 -8.10
CA TRP A 176 9.24 -10.51 -8.47
C TRP A 176 10.71 -10.27 -8.19
N ILE A 177 11.24 -9.09 -8.58
CA ILE A 177 12.65 -8.74 -8.41
C ILE A 177 12.99 -8.64 -6.91
N GLU A 178 12.11 -8.04 -6.14
CA GLU A 178 12.20 -7.83 -4.71
C GLU A 178 12.24 -9.16 -3.96
N ASP A 179 11.26 -10.01 -4.22
CA ASP A 179 11.14 -11.32 -3.57
C ASP A 179 12.32 -12.25 -3.97
N ILE A 180 12.76 -12.25 -5.24
CA ILE A 180 13.95 -12.97 -5.68
C ILE A 180 15.21 -12.46 -4.97
N LEU A 181 15.40 -11.14 -4.87
CA LEU A 181 16.56 -10.55 -4.19
C LEU A 181 16.56 -10.93 -2.72
N LEU A 182 15.43 -10.83 -2.04
CA LEU A 182 15.26 -11.22 -0.64
C LEU A 182 15.69 -12.67 -0.41
N HIS A 183 15.19 -13.60 -1.22
CA HIS A 183 15.48 -15.03 -1.07
C HIS A 183 16.88 -15.44 -1.54
N GLN A 184 17.53 -14.66 -2.41
CA GLN A 184 18.88 -14.96 -2.88
C GLN A 184 19.99 -14.27 -2.08
N ALA A 185 19.74 -13.05 -1.59
CA ALA A 185 20.75 -12.20 -0.95
C ALA A 185 20.50 -11.94 0.54
N GLY A 186 19.28 -12.19 1.02
CA GLY A 186 18.88 -12.09 2.42
C GLY A 186 18.48 -10.69 2.88
N PRO A 187 17.91 -10.60 4.11
CA PRO A 187 17.33 -9.37 4.67
C PRO A 187 18.30 -8.18 4.72
N ASP A 188 19.55 -8.40 5.08
CA ASP A 188 20.55 -7.32 5.18
C ASP A 188 20.85 -6.66 3.83
N THR A 189 21.01 -7.46 2.78
CA THR A 189 21.23 -6.94 1.42
C THR A 189 19.98 -6.27 0.89
N TYR A 190 18.81 -6.87 1.13
CA TYR A 190 17.51 -6.34 0.79
C TYR A 190 17.29 -4.97 1.44
N THR A 191 17.52 -4.84 2.76
CA THR A 191 17.38 -3.59 3.50
C THR A 191 18.30 -2.50 2.93
N ARG A 192 19.58 -2.80 2.69
CA ARG A 192 20.52 -1.83 2.09
C ARG A 192 20.07 -1.37 0.70
N TRP A 193 19.50 -2.28 -0.08
CA TRP A 193 18.99 -1.97 -1.41
C TRP A 193 17.74 -1.09 -1.35
N ALA A 194 16.72 -1.48 -0.59
CA ALA A 194 15.47 -0.74 -0.42
C ALA A 194 15.69 0.68 0.11
N THR A 195 16.66 0.84 1.04
CA THR A 195 16.99 2.12 1.67
C THR A 195 18.02 2.95 0.89
N GLY A 196 18.35 2.55 -0.33
CA GLY A 196 19.25 3.31 -1.22
C GLY A 196 20.73 3.27 -0.86
N ARG A 197 21.16 2.34 0.02
CA ARG A 197 22.56 2.17 0.45
C ARG A 197 23.33 1.13 -0.36
N LEU A 198 22.71 0.55 -1.38
CA LEU A 198 23.34 -0.41 -2.28
C LEU A 198 23.43 0.18 -3.69
N ASP A 199 24.54 -0.08 -4.37
CA ASP A 199 24.75 0.33 -5.76
C ASP A 199 23.98 -0.59 -6.72
N TRP A 200 23.03 -0.04 -7.45
CA TRP A 200 22.19 -0.81 -8.39
C TRP A 200 22.99 -1.38 -9.57
N LYS A 201 24.00 -0.65 -10.03
CA LYS A 201 24.78 -1.01 -11.21
C LYS A 201 25.82 -2.07 -10.93
N HIS A 202 26.52 -1.94 -9.79
CA HIS A 202 27.71 -2.73 -9.53
C HIS A 202 27.46 -3.89 -8.55
N ASP A 203 26.38 -3.88 -7.75
CA ASP A 203 26.08 -4.99 -6.88
C ASP A 203 25.53 -6.19 -7.68
N PRO A 204 26.19 -7.36 -7.57
CA PRO A 204 25.80 -8.54 -8.34
C PRO A 204 24.46 -9.13 -7.90
N ALA A 205 23.95 -8.83 -6.71
CA ALA A 205 22.68 -9.35 -6.21
C ALA A 205 21.50 -8.76 -6.99
N VAL A 206 21.52 -7.43 -7.25
CA VAL A 206 20.47 -6.76 -8.03
C VAL A 206 20.40 -7.32 -9.45
N ARG A 207 21.57 -7.39 -10.13
CA ARG A 207 21.65 -7.98 -11.48
C ARG A 207 21.12 -9.41 -11.52
N ARG A 208 21.50 -10.23 -10.52
CA ARG A 208 21.09 -11.62 -10.43
C ARG A 208 19.58 -11.76 -10.25
N ALA A 209 18.94 -10.89 -9.46
CA ALA A 209 17.50 -10.90 -9.28
C ALA A 209 16.76 -10.72 -10.62
N PHE A 210 17.16 -9.74 -11.44
CA PHE A 210 16.59 -9.54 -12.78
C PHE A 210 16.81 -10.74 -13.71
N THR A 211 18.04 -11.29 -13.76
CA THR A 211 18.33 -12.43 -14.62
C THR A 211 17.57 -13.69 -14.19
N THR A 212 17.50 -13.97 -12.90
CA THR A 212 16.69 -15.06 -12.35
C THR A 212 15.22 -14.92 -12.70
N TRP A 213 14.65 -13.72 -12.61
CA TRP A 213 13.27 -13.49 -13.03
C TRP A 213 13.03 -13.87 -14.48
N SER A 214 13.92 -13.46 -15.38
CA SER A 214 13.83 -13.84 -16.80
C SER A 214 13.95 -15.35 -17.01
N GLU A 215 14.81 -16.03 -16.23
CA GLU A 215 14.99 -17.49 -16.28
C GLU A 215 13.73 -18.23 -15.79
N ILE A 216 13.13 -17.78 -14.68
CA ILE A 216 11.89 -18.34 -14.11
C ILE A 216 10.74 -18.22 -15.11
N LEU A 217 10.60 -17.07 -15.76
CA LEU A 217 9.55 -16.84 -16.75
C LEU A 217 9.79 -17.59 -18.07
N GLY A 218 11.04 -17.95 -18.37
CA GLY A 218 11.44 -18.64 -19.58
C GLY A 218 11.25 -17.85 -20.88
N PRO A 219 11.46 -18.50 -22.04
CA PRO A 219 11.28 -17.87 -23.35
C PRO A 219 9.82 -17.47 -23.60
N ARG A 220 9.61 -16.25 -24.09
CA ARG A 220 8.28 -15.69 -24.36
C ARG A 220 8.18 -15.18 -25.78
N SER A 221 7.05 -15.43 -26.44
CA SER A 221 6.80 -14.83 -27.75
C SER A 221 6.51 -13.33 -27.64
N PRO A 222 6.79 -12.53 -28.67
CA PRO A 222 6.45 -11.10 -28.67
C PRO A 222 4.98 -10.84 -28.33
N LYS A 223 4.05 -11.66 -28.84
CA LYS A 223 2.62 -11.57 -28.55
C LYS A 223 2.29 -11.87 -27.10
N SER A 224 3.00 -12.80 -26.45
CA SER A 224 2.82 -13.09 -25.03
C SER A 224 3.33 -11.94 -24.17
N VAL A 225 4.47 -11.34 -24.52
CA VAL A 225 5.04 -10.16 -23.85
C VAL A 225 4.07 -8.97 -23.94
N GLU A 226 3.62 -8.64 -25.15
CA GLU A 226 2.66 -7.55 -25.38
C GLU A 226 1.38 -7.75 -24.53
N ARG A 227 0.85 -8.98 -24.52
CA ARG A 227 -0.33 -9.30 -23.72
C ARG A 227 -0.09 -9.08 -22.23
N SER A 228 1.04 -9.51 -21.68
CA SER A 228 1.37 -9.32 -20.27
C SER A 228 1.56 -7.84 -19.92
N LEU A 229 2.18 -7.06 -20.79
CA LEU A 229 2.38 -5.61 -20.57
C LEU A 229 1.06 -4.84 -20.56
N THR A 230 0.07 -5.26 -21.34
CA THR A 230 -1.24 -4.60 -21.45
C THR A 230 -2.32 -5.19 -20.53
N MET A 231 -2.10 -6.40 -20.02
CA MET A 231 -3.02 -7.06 -19.08
C MET A 231 -2.92 -6.45 -17.69
N SER A 232 -4.07 -6.05 -17.14
CA SER A 232 -4.13 -5.67 -15.73
C SER A 232 -3.84 -6.89 -14.83
N PHE A 233 -3.09 -6.67 -13.74
CA PHE A 233 -2.92 -7.69 -12.71
C PHE A 233 -4.27 -8.18 -12.13
N GLU A 234 -5.28 -7.34 -12.15
CA GLU A 234 -6.65 -7.71 -11.75
C GLU A 234 -7.37 -8.58 -12.78
N GLY A 235 -6.77 -8.83 -13.94
CA GLY A 235 -7.40 -9.55 -15.05
C GLY A 235 -8.48 -8.74 -15.76
N THR A 236 -9.44 -9.45 -16.35
CA THR A 236 -10.56 -8.87 -17.10
C THR A 236 -11.91 -9.34 -16.53
N PRO A 237 -12.99 -8.60 -16.77
CA PRO A 237 -14.35 -9.09 -16.53
C PRO A 237 -14.66 -10.35 -17.34
N ASP A 238 -15.75 -11.03 -17.01
CA ASP A 238 -16.27 -12.13 -17.81
C ASP A 238 -16.66 -11.62 -19.22
N PRO A 239 -16.12 -12.18 -20.31
CA PRO A 239 -16.49 -11.74 -21.66
C PRO A 239 -18.00 -11.80 -21.97
N LYS A 240 -18.72 -12.71 -21.29
CA LYS A 240 -20.19 -12.80 -21.40
C LYS A 240 -20.92 -11.79 -20.53
N ARG A 241 -20.23 -11.15 -19.60
CA ARG A 241 -20.75 -10.15 -18.66
C ARG A 241 -19.74 -9.02 -18.49
N PRO A 242 -19.57 -8.14 -19.48
CA PRO A 242 -18.51 -7.12 -19.52
C PRO A 242 -18.55 -6.13 -18.33
N ASN A 243 -19.68 -5.98 -17.68
CA ASN A 243 -19.85 -5.15 -16.49
C ASN A 243 -19.68 -5.92 -15.16
N SER A 244 -19.29 -7.21 -15.22
CA SER A 244 -18.97 -7.97 -14.01
C SER A 244 -17.63 -7.54 -13.41
N PRO A 245 -17.37 -7.83 -12.12
CA PRO A 245 -16.05 -7.62 -11.52
C PRO A 245 -14.94 -8.34 -12.31
N LYS A 246 -13.73 -7.80 -12.25
CA LYS A 246 -12.53 -8.47 -12.77
C LYS A 246 -12.29 -9.78 -12.02
N ARG A 247 -11.72 -10.78 -12.70
CA ARG A 247 -11.65 -12.17 -12.21
C ARG A 247 -10.24 -12.62 -11.88
N GLY A 248 -9.28 -11.69 -11.79
CA GLY A 248 -7.88 -12.02 -11.65
C GLY A 248 -7.31 -12.77 -12.87
N LEU A 249 -6.02 -13.05 -12.86
CA LEU A 249 -5.35 -13.72 -13.96
C LEU A 249 -5.72 -15.23 -14.01
N LEU A 250 -5.75 -15.89 -12.85
CA LEU A 250 -6.15 -17.30 -12.72
C LEU A 250 -7.64 -17.53 -13.03
N GLY A 251 -8.47 -16.50 -13.01
CA GLY A 251 -9.90 -16.56 -13.35
C GLY A 251 -10.18 -16.71 -14.85
N GLY A 252 -9.15 -16.98 -15.67
CA GLY A 252 -9.28 -17.21 -17.12
C GLY A 252 -9.05 -15.96 -17.96
N SER A 253 -8.49 -14.90 -17.39
CA SER A 253 -8.10 -13.70 -18.15
C SER A 253 -6.90 -13.97 -19.06
N LEU A 254 -6.01 -14.87 -18.66
CA LEU A 254 -4.88 -15.38 -19.44
C LEU A 254 -5.08 -16.87 -19.72
N PRO A 255 -5.26 -17.30 -20.98
CA PRO A 255 -5.41 -18.70 -21.31
C PRO A 255 -4.15 -19.51 -21.01
N GLY A 256 -4.31 -20.64 -20.35
CA GLY A 256 -3.27 -21.65 -20.13
C GLY A 256 -2.39 -21.42 -18.92
N CYS A 257 -2.29 -20.22 -18.38
CA CYS A 257 -1.46 -19.98 -17.19
C CYS A 257 -2.03 -20.67 -15.95
N THR A 258 -1.15 -21.07 -15.04
CA THR A 258 -1.48 -21.95 -13.91
C THR A 258 -1.04 -21.40 -12.55
N HIS A 259 -0.04 -20.53 -12.51
CA HIS A 259 0.54 -19.97 -11.29
C HIS A 259 0.64 -18.46 -11.39
N GLU A 260 0.39 -17.78 -10.28
CA GLU A 260 0.44 -16.32 -10.17
C GLU A 260 1.22 -15.94 -8.92
N HIS A 261 2.33 -15.21 -9.09
CA HIS A 261 3.04 -14.58 -7.99
C HIS A 261 2.37 -13.25 -7.70
N GLN A 262 1.75 -13.12 -6.53
CA GLN A 262 0.99 -11.93 -6.15
C GLN A 262 0.71 -11.90 -4.65
N GLY A 263 0.61 -10.71 -4.09
CA GLY A 263 0.28 -10.52 -2.68
C GLY A 263 -1.09 -11.06 -2.28
N SER A 264 -1.29 -11.27 -1.00
CA SER A 264 -2.51 -11.85 -0.41
C SER A 264 -3.78 -11.03 -0.64
N PHE A 265 -3.66 -9.76 -1.04
CA PHE A 265 -4.78 -8.89 -1.39
C PHE A 265 -5.56 -9.37 -2.63
N ILE A 266 -4.95 -10.18 -3.52
CA ILE A 266 -5.67 -10.69 -4.70
C ILE A 266 -6.83 -11.63 -4.35
N ARG A 267 -6.96 -12.08 -3.11
CA ARG A 267 -8.11 -12.87 -2.65
C ARG A 267 -9.44 -12.17 -2.99
N SER A 268 -9.47 -10.86 -2.95
CA SER A 268 -10.66 -10.07 -3.32
C SER A 268 -11.07 -10.24 -4.79
N LEU A 269 -10.16 -10.64 -5.67
CA LEU A 269 -10.44 -10.95 -7.08
C LEU A 269 -11.01 -12.37 -7.27
N TYR A 270 -10.90 -13.23 -6.25
CA TYR A 270 -11.30 -14.64 -6.30
C TYR A 270 -12.30 -15.05 -5.20
N PRO A 271 -13.36 -14.24 -4.92
CA PRO A 271 -14.24 -14.50 -3.78
C PRO A 271 -14.88 -15.91 -3.83
N GLY A 272 -15.35 -16.35 -4.99
CA GLY A 272 -15.89 -17.70 -5.17
C GLY A 272 -14.84 -18.80 -4.92
N ALA A 273 -13.61 -18.61 -5.40
CA ALA A 273 -12.55 -19.58 -5.19
C ALA A 273 -12.08 -19.64 -3.71
N MET A 274 -12.18 -18.55 -2.96
CA MET A 274 -11.95 -18.55 -1.52
C MET A 274 -13.05 -19.33 -0.80
N ALA A 275 -14.31 -19.05 -1.10
CA ALA A 275 -15.45 -19.75 -0.53
C ALA A 275 -15.42 -21.26 -0.82
N ASP A 276 -15.11 -21.63 -2.07
CA ASP A 276 -15.07 -23.03 -2.54
C ASP A 276 -13.74 -23.73 -2.25
N ASN A 277 -12.76 -23.02 -1.67
CA ASN A 277 -11.40 -23.53 -1.40
C ASN A 277 -10.72 -24.15 -2.63
N THR A 278 -10.87 -23.54 -3.80
CA THR A 278 -10.35 -24.06 -5.09
C THR A 278 -8.97 -23.50 -5.45
N LEU A 279 -8.49 -22.48 -4.75
CA LEU A 279 -7.12 -21.99 -4.85
C LEU A 279 -6.25 -22.53 -3.72
N ARG A 280 -4.96 -22.65 -4.04
CA ARG A 280 -3.88 -22.96 -3.10
C ARG A 280 -2.91 -21.78 -3.09
N VAL A 281 -2.35 -21.48 -1.93
CA VAL A 281 -1.26 -20.56 -1.72
C VAL A 281 -0.04 -21.33 -1.22
N GLU A 282 1.15 -20.99 -1.74
CA GLU A 282 2.42 -21.60 -1.35
C GLU A 282 3.48 -20.49 -1.20
N PRO A 283 4.48 -20.65 -0.29
CA PRO A 283 5.58 -19.71 -0.18
C PRO A 283 6.32 -19.57 -1.52
N ALA A 284 6.61 -18.35 -1.93
CA ALA A 284 7.32 -18.05 -3.17
C ALA A 284 8.75 -18.62 -3.19
N ALA A 285 9.39 -18.77 -2.03
CA ALA A 285 10.70 -19.39 -1.87
C ALA A 285 10.88 -20.72 -2.63
N ARG A 286 9.80 -21.48 -2.80
CA ARG A 286 9.81 -22.75 -3.56
C ARG A 286 10.08 -22.58 -5.05
N PHE A 287 9.88 -21.38 -5.59
CA PHE A 287 9.90 -21.09 -7.02
C PHE A 287 11.02 -20.12 -7.42
N LEU A 288 11.63 -19.43 -6.45
CA LEU A 288 12.51 -18.28 -6.71
C LEU A 288 14.00 -18.61 -6.75
N HIS A 289 14.38 -19.89 -6.74
CA HIS A 289 15.78 -20.32 -6.73
C HIS A 289 16.60 -19.68 -5.57
N GLY A 290 15.92 -19.47 -4.42
CA GLY A 290 16.50 -18.87 -3.23
C GLY A 290 17.46 -19.80 -2.48
N ARG A 291 18.16 -19.24 -1.50
CA ARG A 291 19.03 -20.00 -0.60
C ARG A 291 18.21 -20.61 0.54
N ALA A 292 18.59 -21.80 0.98
CA ALA A 292 17.94 -22.48 2.11
C ALA A 292 17.89 -21.62 3.39
N ALA A 293 18.91 -20.78 3.60
CA ALA A 293 19.01 -19.89 4.76
C ALA A 293 17.93 -18.79 4.81
N TYR A 294 17.24 -18.51 3.68
CA TYR A 294 16.25 -17.45 3.56
C TYR A 294 14.85 -17.97 3.20
N GLN A 295 14.57 -19.27 3.42
CA GLN A 295 13.28 -19.87 3.11
C GLN A 295 12.14 -19.36 4.00
N ASP A 296 12.45 -18.94 5.21
CA ASP A 296 11.53 -18.42 6.21
C ASP A 296 11.57 -16.87 6.26
N THR A 297 11.97 -16.24 5.16
CA THR A 297 11.85 -14.78 4.96
C THR A 297 10.70 -14.49 4.02
N TYR A 298 9.94 -13.43 4.31
CA TYR A 298 8.76 -13.08 3.51
C TYR A 298 8.71 -11.58 3.27
N GLU A 299 8.44 -11.21 2.04
CA GLU A 299 8.08 -9.86 1.70
C GLU A 299 6.63 -9.60 2.12
N VAL A 300 6.41 -8.43 2.73
CA VAL A 300 5.11 -7.98 3.21
C VAL A 300 4.84 -6.55 2.76
N SER A 301 3.56 -6.19 2.71
CA SER A 301 3.12 -4.81 2.56
C SER A 301 2.01 -4.51 3.54
N GLY A 302 1.65 -3.24 3.66
CA GLY A 302 0.58 -2.82 4.53
C GLY A 302 -0.09 -1.54 4.05
N ASP A 303 -1.29 -1.30 4.54
CA ASP A 303 -1.98 -0.03 4.39
C ASP A 303 -1.89 0.70 5.74
N MET A 304 -1.12 1.78 5.79
CA MET A 304 -0.81 2.56 6.98
C MET A 304 -1.68 3.79 7.10
N ALA A 305 -2.21 4.04 8.29
CA ALA A 305 -2.90 5.29 8.62
C ALA A 305 -1.91 6.34 9.14
N ALA A 306 -1.95 7.52 8.56
CA ALA A 306 -1.23 8.71 9.00
C ALA A 306 -2.20 9.87 9.21
N VAL A 307 -1.93 10.73 10.19
CA VAL A 307 -2.71 11.93 10.51
C VAL A 307 -2.07 13.16 9.87
N LEU A 308 -2.88 13.99 9.20
CA LEU A 308 -2.40 15.15 8.45
C LEU A 308 -2.88 16.50 9.01
N THR A 309 -3.79 16.48 9.98
CA THR A 309 -4.34 17.71 10.59
C THR A 309 -4.22 17.64 12.12
N ASP A 310 -4.34 18.77 12.77
CA ASP A 310 -4.37 18.91 14.23
C ASP A 310 -5.71 18.51 14.88
N ASN A 311 -6.61 17.87 14.10
CA ASN A 311 -7.91 17.38 14.57
C ASN A 311 -7.72 16.24 15.58
N PRO A 312 -8.02 16.42 16.88
CA PRO A 312 -7.84 15.37 17.89
C PRO A 312 -8.66 14.10 17.61
N ALA A 313 -9.84 14.25 16.96
CA ALA A 313 -10.68 13.12 16.60
C ALA A 313 -10.03 12.23 15.53
N ALA A 314 -9.06 12.74 14.74
CA ALA A 314 -8.28 11.93 13.81
C ALA A 314 -7.31 11.01 14.55
N GLN A 315 -6.64 11.48 15.61
CA GLN A 315 -5.79 10.67 16.49
C GLN A 315 -6.62 9.58 17.21
N ASP A 316 -7.78 9.94 17.70
CA ASP A 316 -8.72 9.00 18.35
C ASP A 316 -9.20 7.94 17.37
N LEU A 317 -9.49 8.32 16.10
CA LEU A 317 -9.88 7.37 15.07
C LEU A 317 -8.77 6.36 14.77
N VAL A 318 -7.52 6.81 14.59
CA VAL A 318 -6.38 5.91 14.34
C VAL A 318 -6.20 4.94 15.50
N THR A 319 -6.27 5.41 16.75
CA THR A 319 -6.21 4.56 17.94
C THR A 319 -7.36 3.55 17.97
N LEU A 320 -8.57 3.99 17.61
CA LEU A 320 -9.75 3.13 17.59
C LEU A 320 -9.67 2.06 16.49
N LEU A 321 -9.24 2.40 15.28
CA LEU A 321 -9.09 1.48 14.16
C LEU A 321 -8.05 0.38 14.44
N THR A 322 -6.97 0.71 15.12
CA THR A 322 -5.91 -0.25 15.49
C THR A 322 -6.21 -1.04 16.76
N SER A 323 -7.27 -0.72 17.47
CA SER A 323 -7.74 -1.49 18.63
C SER A 323 -8.39 -2.81 18.19
N GLU A 324 -8.41 -3.78 19.10
CA GLU A 324 -9.15 -5.05 18.91
C GLU A 324 -10.62 -4.81 18.50
N GLY A 325 -11.27 -3.81 19.13
CA GLY A 325 -12.65 -3.44 18.83
C GLY A 325 -12.84 -2.91 17.40
N GLY A 326 -11.88 -2.11 16.90
CA GLY A 326 -11.86 -1.58 15.55
C GLY A 326 -11.64 -2.67 14.51
N ARG A 327 -10.65 -3.51 14.73
CA ARG A 327 -10.32 -4.65 13.85
C ARG A 327 -11.47 -5.66 13.77
N ARG A 328 -12.13 -5.96 14.89
CA ARG A 328 -13.37 -6.77 14.90
C ARG A 328 -14.54 -6.11 14.18
N ALA A 329 -14.69 -4.79 14.28
CA ALA A 329 -15.73 -4.08 13.55
C ALA A 329 -15.51 -4.22 12.03
N TRP A 330 -14.27 -4.04 11.57
CA TRP A 330 -13.91 -4.20 10.15
C TRP A 330 -14.09 -5.65 9.67
N SER A 331 -13.60 -6.64 10.41
CA SER A 331 -13.79 -8.06 10.05
C SER A 331 -15.27 -8.44 9.91
N ARG A 332 -16.14 -7.91 10.78
CA ARG A 332 -17.59 -8.17 10.71
C ARG A 332 -18.30 -7.47 9.55
N SER A 333 -17.69 -6.43 9.00
CA SER A 333 -18.20 -5.68 7.85
C SER A 333 -17.72 -6.26 6.52
N THR A 334 -16.82 -7.26 6.57
CA THR A 334 -16.23 -7.90 5.40
C THR A 334 -16.74 -9.34 5.28
N ASP A 335 -16.84 -9.85 4.06
CA ASP A 335 -17.12 -11.27 3.81
C ASP A 335 -16.11 -12.15 4.58
N ALA A 336 -16.59 -13.23 5.20
CA ALA A 336 -15.79 -14.10 6.06
C ALA A 336 -14.52 -14.64 5.37
N HIS A 337 -14.60 -14.90 4.04
CA HIS A 337 -13.49 -15.40 3.24
C HIS A 337 -12.55 -14.30 2.73
N LEU A 338 -12.92 -13.03 2.92
CA LEU A 338 -12.17 -11.86 2.43
C LEU A 338 -11.71 -10.93 3.56
N GLN A 339 -11.85 -11.38 4.80
CA GLN A 339 -11.42 -10.60 5.97
C GLN A 339 -9.97 -10.12 5.80
N PRO A 340 -9.66 -8.87 6.19
CA PRO A 340 -8.31 -8.34 6.13
C PRO A 340 -7.38 -9.10 7.09
N PHE A 341 -6.10 -9.12 6.77
CA PHE A 341 -5.06 -9.54 7.70
C PHE A 341 -4.63 -8.35 8.55
N PHE A 342 -4.42 -8.62 9.81
CA PHE A 342 -3.90 -7.65 10.76
C PHE A 342 -2.51 -8.09 11.25
N PRO A 343 -1.67 -7.15 11.69
CA PRO A 343 -0.30 -7.48 12.03
C PRO A 343 -0.14 -8.30 13.32
N ASP A 344 -1.10 -8.22 14.25
CA ASP A 344 -1.02 -8.89 15.54
C ASP A 344 -1.60 -10.32 15.49
N ALA A 345 -0.90 -11.25 16.14
CA ALA A 345 -1.31 -12.66 16.22
C ALA A 345 -2.65 -12.87 16.94
N THR A 346 -3.05 -11.95 17.80
CA THR A 346 -4.30 -12.01 18.57
C THR A 346 -5.51 -11.43 17.81
N ASP A 347 -5.26 -10.81 16.66
CA ASP A 347 -6.30 -10.21 15.86
C ASP A 347 -7.24 -11.22 15.17
N PRO A 348 -8.43 -10.77 14.72
CA PRO A 348 -9.31 -11.58 13.90
C PRO A 348 -8.59 -12.10 12.66
N ARG A 349 -8.83 -13.36 12.30
CA ARG A 349 -8.23 -14.04 11.15
C ARG A 349 -9.30 -14.60 10.25
N PRO A 350 -9.04 -14.70 8.92
CA PRO A 350 -9.94 -15.40 8.01
C PRO A 350 -10.15 -16.87 8.39
N ASP A 351 -11.37 -17.35 8.23
CA ASP A 351 -11.73 -18.74 8.59
C ASP A 351 -11.44 -19.76 7.48
N ASP A 352 -11.20 -19.30 6.23
CA ASP A 352 -10.90 -20.19 5.12
C ASP A 352 -9.46 -20.76 5.21
N PRO A 353 -9.22 -21.98 4.64
CA PRO A 353 -7.91 -22.63 4.74
C PRO A 353 -6.76 -21.82 4.13
N THR A 354 -7.03 -21.08 3.05
CA THR A 354 -6.05 -20.24 2.37
C THR A 354 -5.72 -19.02 3.19
N GLY A 355 -6.73 -18.36 3.75
CA GLY A 355 -6.56 -17.22 4.66
C GLY A 355 -5.80 -17.60 5.93
N ARG A 356 -6.11 -18.76 6.53
CA ARG A 356 -5.35 -19.28 7.69
C ARG A 356 -3.88 -19.54 7.36
N ALA A 357 -3.59 -20.09 6.17
CA ALA A 357 -2.21 -20.32 5.74
C ALA A 357 -1.44 -18.99 5.62
N VAL A 358 -2.01 -17.98 4.97
CA VAL A 358 -1.41 -16.63 4.88
C VAL A 358 -1.20 -16.03 6.26
N ALA A 359 -2.22 -16.07 7.13
CA ALA A 359 -2.11 -15.54 8.49
C ALA A 359 -1.00 -16.22 9.29
N SER A 360 -0.76 -17.52 9.07
CA SER A 360 0.31 -18.23 9.77
C SER A 360 1.71 -17.76 9.40
N TYR A 361 1.95 -17.33 8.16
CA TYR A 361 3.24 -16.75 7.73
C TYR A 361 3.43 -15.32 8.25
N LEU A 362 2.35 -14.57 8.42
CA LEU A 362 2.42 -13.20 8.96
C LEU A 362 2.68 -13.12 10.46
N THR A 363 2.52 -14.21 11.20
CA THR A 363 2.50 -14.20 12.67
C THR A 363 3.39 -15.27 13.32
N ARG A 364 4.23 -15.96 12.55
CA ARG A 364 5.13 -16.99 13.08
C ARG A 364 6.43 -16.34 13.57
N ASP A 365 6.76 -16.45 14.85
CA ASP A 365 7.94 -15.82 15.47
C ASP A 365 9.29 -16.22 14.83
N ALA A 366 9.36 -17.40 14.22
CA ALA A 366 10.57 -17.87 13.55
C ALA A 366 10.80 -17.25 12.16
N ASP A 367 9.79 -16.60 11.59
CA ASP A 367 9.85 -16.01 10.27
C ASP A 367 10.45 -14.59 10.35
N THR A 368 11.05 -14.13 9.24
CA THR A 368 11.49 -12.74 9.08
C THR A 368 10.60 -12.08 8.03
N LEU A 369 9.96 -10.99 8.41
CA LEU A 369 9.12 -10.18 7.53
C LEU A 369 9.89 -8.96 7.08
N CYS A 370 10.01 -8.74 5.77
CA CYS A 370 10.63 -7.56 5.17
C CYS A 370 9.59 -6.75 4.40
N PHE A 371 9.52 -5.45 4.64
CA PHE A 371 8.59 -4.59 3.91
C PHE A 371 9.01 -4.49 2.44
N ASP A 372 8.03 -4.43 1.54
CA ASP A 372 8.15 -4.23 0.09
C ASP A 372 9.18 -3.13 -0.23
N ALA A 373 10.24 -3.48 -0.95
CA ALA A 373 11.36 -2.56 -1.15
C ALA A 373 10.97 -1.36 -2.00
N SER A 374 10.14 -1.53 -3.01
CA SER A 374 9.68 -0.42 -3.86
C SER A 374 8.81 0.57 -3.06
N ASP A 375 8.01 0.08 -2.13
CA ASP A 375 7.20 0.93 -1.24
C ASP A 375 8.03 1.61 -0.13
N VAL A 376 9.25 1.15 0.15
CA VAL A 376 10.24 1.84 1.01
C VAL A 376 11.00 2.91 0.24
N MET A 377 11.24 2.71 -1.05
CA MET A 377 12.02 3.62 -1.88
C MET A 377 11.35 5.00 -1.99
N PRO A 378 12.15 6.09 -2.12
CA PRO A 378 11.61 7.39 -2.50
C PRO A 378 10.79 7.29 -3.80
N PRO A 379 9.65 7.99 -3.94
CA PRO A 379 8.74 7.85 -5.07
C PRO A 379 9.39 7.97 -6.45
N VAL A 380 10.38 8.84 -6.59
CA VAL A 380 11.11 9.03 -7.86
C VAL A 380 11.91 7.79 -8.26
N LEU A 381 12.56 7.11 -7.28
CA LEU A 381 13.31 5.87 -7.53
C LEU A 381 12.35 4.72 -7.79
N ARG A 382 11.29 4.60 -7.01
CA ARG A 382 10.22 3.61 -7.20
C ARG A 382 9.64 3.68 -8.61
N ASP A 383 9.23 4.87 -9.05
CA ASP A 383 8.63 5.07 -10.35
C ASP A 383 9.64 4.79 -11.50
N ALA A 384 10.92 5.06 -11.28
CA ALA A 384 11.99 4.67 -12.22
C ALA A 384 12.15 3.14 -12.27
N PHE A 385 12.06 2.47 -11.13
CA PHE A 385 12.15 1.03 -11.04
C PHE A 385 10.96 0.34 -11.74
N TYR A 386 9.72 0.81 -11.56
CA TYR A 386 8.56 0.32 -12.30
C TYR A 386 8.79 0.38 -13.82
N ARG A 387 9.28 1.50 -14.34
CA ARG A 387 9.57 1.65 -15.77
C ARG A 387 10.71 0.74 -16.25
N ALA A 388 11.75 0.59 -15.44
CA ALA A 388 12.88 -0.29 -15.76
C ALA A 388 12.44 -1.75 -15.88
N VAL A 389 11.59 -2.20 -14.97
CA VAL A 389 11.02 -3.56 -14.98
C VAL A 389 10.18 -3.81 -16.23
N LEU A 390 9.33 -2.88 -16.65
CA LEU A 390 8.56 -3.00 -17.89
C LEU A 390 9.48 -3.11 -19.11
N THR A 391 10.53 -2.29 -19.18
CA THR A 391 11.51 -2.30 -20.27
C THR A 391 12.29 -3.62 -20.29
N TYR A 392 12.76 -4.09 -19.15
CA TYR A 392 13.47 -5.36 -19.04
C TYR A 392 12.57 -6.56 -19.38
N PHE A 393 11.31 -6.53 -18.95
CA PHE A 393 10.33 -7.56 -19.31
C PHE A 393 10.14 -7.68 -20.82
N GLN A 394 10.15 -6.56 -21.52
CA GLN A 394 10.04 -6.51 -22.98
C GLN A 394 11.32 -6.99 -23.67
N ASP A 395 12.49 -6.65 -23.13
CA ASP A 395 13.80 -6.95 -23.71
C ASP A 395 14.81 -7.40 -22.64
N PRO A 396 14.82 -8.70 -22.26
CA PRO A 396 15.65 -9.21 -21.17
C PRO A 396 17.11 -9.48 -21.55
N ARG A 397 17.70 -8.66 -22.45
CA ARG A 397 19.09 -8.79 -22.84
C ARG A 397 20.03 -8.12 -21.83
N THR A 398 21.26 -8.64 -21.74
CA THR A 398 22.30 -8.12 -20.83
C THR A 398 22.56 -6.62 -21.06
N GLY A 399 22.68 -6.17 -22.31
CA GLY A 399 22.94 -4.75 -22.62
C GLY A 399 21.78 -3.83 -22.20
N THR A 400 20.54 -4.31 -22.32
CA THR A 400 19.37 -3.58 -21.81
C THR A 400 19.43 -3.48 -20.29
N LEU A 401 19.71 -4.58 -19.58
CA LEU A 401 19.88 -4.59 -18.15
C LEU A 401 20.99 -3.65 -17.67
N ASP A 402 22.15 -3.67 -18.33
CA ASP A 402 23.28 -2.77 -18.01
C ASP A 402 22.87 -1.30 -18.08
N THR A 403 22.12 -0.94 -19.12
CA THR A 403 21.61 0.42 -19.30
C THR A 403 20.62 0.80 -18.19
N LEU A 404 19.65 -0.08 -17.90
CA LEU A 404 18.63 0.16 -16.89
C LEU A 404 19.21 0.29 -15.48
N LEU A 405 20.12 -0.61 -15.10
CA LEU A 405 20.78 -0.53 -13.79
C LEU A 405 21.64 0.75 -13.66
N GLY A 406 22.28 1.19 -14.75
CA GLY A 406 22.99 2.48 -14.79
C GLY A 406 22.06 3.68 -14.60
N GLN A 407 20.87 3.65 -15.21
CA GLN A 407 19.86 4.70 -15.04
C GLN A 407 19.31 4.74 -13.61
N LEU A 408 18.99 3.59 -13.03
CA LEU A 408 18.50 3.47 -11.65
C LEU A 408 19.56 3.96 -10.66
N GLU A 409 20.83 3.61 -10.87
CA GLU A 409 21.93 4.09 -10.04
C GLU A 409 22.10 5.62 -10.14
N THR A 410 21.90 6.20 -11.33
CA THR A 410 21.92 7.65 -11.49
C THR A 410 20.81 8.32 -10.67
N VAL A 411 19.57 7.80 -10.73
CA VAL A 411 18.45 8.32 -9.94
C VAL A 411 18.73 8.20 -8.46
N ARG A 412 19.19 7.02 -7.98
CA ARG A 412 19.55 6.79 -6.58
C ARG A 412 20.61 7.79 -6.09
N SER A 413 21.65 7.98 -6.88
CA SER A 413 22.75 8.88 -6.52
C SER A 413 22.33 10.34 -6.47
N GLN A 414 21.45 10.77 -7.36
CA GLN A 414 20.87 12.12 -7.35
C GLN A 414 20.05 12.35 -6.07
N ILE A 415 19.18 11.40 -5.69
CA ILE A 415 18.40 11.50 -4.46
C ILE A 415 19.33 11.58 -3.24
N ALA A 416 20.36 10.73 -3.17
CA ALA A 416 21.32 10.73 -2.06
C ALA A 416 22.11 12.06 -1.94
N GLY A 417 22.30 12.77 -3.04
CA GLY A 417 22.98 14.08 -3.08
C GLY A 417 22.09 15.28 -2.76
N THR A 418 20.76 15.11 -2.76
CA THR A 418 19.81 16.22 -2.55
C THR A 418 19.46 16.32 -1.07
N PRO A 419 19.54 17.51 -0.44
CA PRO A 419 18.97 17.72 0.89
C PRO A 419 17.46 17.54 0.83
N SER A 420 16.91 16.59 1.59
CA SER A 420 15.48 16.35 1.65
C SER A 420 14.84 17.15 2.79
N GLY A 421 13.75 17.87 2.47
CA GLY A 421 12.85 18.48 3.43
C GLY A 421 13.39 19.64 4.25
N ARG A 422 12.53 20.21 5.12
CA ARG A 422 12.87 21.26 6.09
C ARG A 422 13.85 20.77 7.17
N SER A 423 13.88 19.48 7.43
CA SER A 423 14.60 18.84 8.52
C SER A 423 15.94 18.20 8.12
N GLY A 424 16.47 18.46 6.91
CA GLY A 424 17.71 17.83 6.45
C GLY A 424 17.49 16.48 5.79
N ARG A 425 18.54 15.63 5.71
CA ARG A 425 18.46 14.32 5.07
C ARG A 425 17.56 13.40 5.89
N VAL A 426 16.45 12.98 5.31
CA VAL A 426 15.67 11.87 5.87
C VAL A 426 16.16 10.58 5.22
N HIS A 427 16.63 9.68 6.05
CA HIS A 427 16.96 8.34 5.61
C HIS A 427 15.73 7.46 5.73
N ALA A 428 15.50 6.61 4.73
CA ALA A 428 14.56 5.51 4.87
C ALA A 428 14.92 4.70 6.14
N PRO A 429 13.91 4.25 6.89
CA PRO A 429 14.16 3.50 8.12
C PRO A 429 14.97 2.24 7.86
N ASP A 430 15.84 1.87 8.80
CA ASP A 430 16.72 0.69 8.71
C ASP A 430 16.00 -0.61 9.12
N ASP A 431 14.95 -0.51 9.87
CA ASP A 431 14.17 -1.60 10.47
C ASP A 431 12.97 -2.04 9.62
N ILE A 432 13.22 -2.18 8.30
CA ILE A 432 12.21 -2.68 7.34
C ILE A 432 12.11 -4.21 7.30
N CYS A 433 12.98 -4.92 8.01
CA CYS A 433 12.92 -6.36 8.23
C CYS A 433 12.88 -6.64 9.72
N ALA A 434 11.91 -7.43 10.17
CA ALA A 434 11.74 -7.80 11.58
C ALA A 434 11.05 -9.16 11.71
N SER A 435 11.23 -9.80 12.88
CA SER A 435 10.42 -10.97 13.23
C SER A 435 9.06 -10.51 13.79
N PRO A 436 7.96 -11.24 13.52
CA PRO A 436 6.68 -10.98 14.15
C PRO A 436 6.80 -11.05 15.68
N GLY A 437 6.40 -10.00 16.39
CA GLY A 437 6.45 -9.96 17.87
C GLY A 437 7.79 -9.56 18.47
N GLY A 438 8.74 -9.07 17.63
CA GLY A 438 10.04 -8.54 18.06
C GLY A 438 9.99 -7.09 18.51
#